data_6b25215f0c1108d227a3f5509e9d57db
#
_entry.id   6b25215f0c1108d227a3f5509e9d57db
#
_cell.length_a   1.000
_cell.length_b   1.000
_cell.length_c   1.000
_cell.angle_alpha   90.00
_cell.angle_beta   90.00
_cell.angle_gamma   90.00
#
_symmetry.space_group_name_H-M   'P 1'
#
loop_
_entity.id
_entity.type
_entity.pdbx_description
1 polymer ?
#
loop_
_entity_poly.entity_id
_entity_poly.type
_entity_poly.pdbx_seq_one_letter_code
_entity_poly.pdbx_strand_id
1 'polypeptide(L)'
;MKTARIIALAVLMVASGLALHVALSQQQGIKRTDLQRHDLSIPGREVVQVRVDFAPGAAFPKHRHPGEEIINVLEGSLEYEVEGKPPVTLKAGDVLFIPAGTIHAAKNVGSGNAAELATYVLEKGKPPLELIK
;
A
#
# COMPACT_ATOMS: atom_id res chain seq x y z
N MET A 1 2.48 54.62 29.01
CA MET A 1 1.31 53.81 29.38
C MET A 1 0.82 53.03 28.19
N LYS A 2 0.59 51.74 28.41
CA LYS A 2 -0.10 50.76 27.54
C LYS A 2 0.72 50.15 26.40
N THR A 3 1.56 49.23 26.76
CA THR A 3 1.94 48.04 26.02
C THR A 3 0.72 47.11 25.89
N ALA A 4 0.38 46.68 24.69
CA ALA A 4 -0.50 45.54 24.43
C ALA A 4 0.03 44.82 23.18
N ARG A 5 0.71 43.70 23.38
CA ARG A 5 0.31 42.33 23.02
C ARG A 5 -0.08 42.13 21.58
N ILE A 6 0.86 41.63 20.75
CA ILE A 6 0.54 40.72 19.68
C ILE A 6 1.55 39.59 19.76
N ILE A 7 1.20 38.56 20.51
CA ILE A 7 1.75 37.21 20.42
C ILE A 7 0.53 36.34 20.14
N ALA A 8 0.46 35.76 19.00
CA ALA A 8 -0.16 34.49 18.65
C ALA A 8 -0.56 34.49 17.18
N LEU A 9 0.10 33.71 16.40
CA LEU A 9 -0.46 32.83 15.35
C LEU A 9 0.66 32.43 14.38
N ALA A 10 1.46 31.50 14.81
CA ALA A 10 2.36 30.78 13.90
C ALA A 10 2.61 29.36 14.42
N VAL A 11 1.55 28.62 14.69
CA VAL A 11 1.65 27.16 14.92
C VAL A 11 0.32 26.57 14.48
N LEU A 12 0.10 26.38 13.20
CA LEU A 12 -0.94 25.48 12.68
C LEU A 12 -0.80 25.21 11.16
N MET A 13 0.32 24.67 10.72
CA MET A 13 0.43 24.21 9.33
C MET A 13 1.40 23.03 9.14
N VAL A 14 1.56 22.16 10.11
CA VAL A 14 2.37 20.95 9.94
C VAL A 14 1.58 19.66 10.20
N ALA A 15 0.33 19.76 10.62
CA ALA A 15 -0.46 18.58 11.01
C ALA A 15 -1.17 17.87 9.85
N SER A 16 -1.29 18.47 8.66
CA SER A 16 -2.12 17.94 7.58
C SER A 16 -1.45 16.85 6.72
N GLY A 17 -0.10 16.85 6.65
CA GLY A 17 0.64 15.87 5.86
C GLY A 17 0.82 14.52 6.55
N LEU A 18 0.95 14.52 7.87
CA LEU A 18 1.16 13.30 8.65
C LEU A 18 -0.12 12.49 8.81
N ALA A 19 -1.27 13.15 8.92
CA ALA A 19 -2.57 12.50 9.08
C ALA A 19 -3.00 11.70 7.85
N LEU A 20 -2.62 12.14 6.63
CA LEU A 20 -2.96 11.42 5.39
C LEU A 20 -2.12 10.14 5.22
N HIS A 21 -0.86 10.15 5.65
CA HIS A 21 0.01 8.98 5.61
C HIS A 21 -0.41 7.90 6.63
N VAL A 22 -0.87 8.32 7.79
CA VAL A 22 -1.39 7.40 8.83
C VAL A 22 -2.75 6.80 8.41
N ALA A 23 -3.61 7.54 7.72
CA ALA A 23 -4.91 7.04 7.26
C ALA A 23 -4.78 6.00 6.14
N LEU A 24 -3.76 6.08 5.28
CA LEU A 24 -3.49 5.08 4.24
C LEU A 24 -2.85 3.80 4.80
N SER A 25 -2.21 3.84 5.98
CA SER A 25 -1.60 2.68 6.63
C SER A 25 -2.56 1.90 7.54
N GLN A 26 -3.73 2.47 7.87
CA GLN A 26 -4.73 1.87 8.76
C GLN A 26 -6.06 1.60 8.07
N GLN A 27 -6.04 0.83 7.02
CA GLN A 27 -7.26 0.16 6.61
C GLN A 27 -7.60 -0.92 7.64
N GLN A 28 -8.85 -0.94 8.09
CA GLN A 28 -9.29 -1.83 9.16
C GLN A 28 -8.92 -3.28 8.86
N GLY A 29 -8.08 -3.86 9.72
CA GLY A 29 -7.62 -5.24 9.59
C GLY A 29 -6.44 -5.46 8.64
N ILE A 30 -5.81 -4.40 8.13
CA ILE A 30 -4.61 -4.50 7.29
C ILE A 30 -3.42 -3.85 7.97
N LYS A 31 -2.32 -4.59 8.06
CA LYS A 31 -1.05 -4.09 8.57
C LYS A 31 0.00 -4.20 7.48
N ARG A 32 0.66 -3.08 7.18
CA ARG A 32 1.80 -3.01 6.27
C ARG A 32 3.09 -2.87 7.08
N THR A 33 4.09 -3.67 6.71
CA THR A 33 5.43 -3.63 7.32
C THR A 33 6.45 -3.47 6.20
N ASP A 34 7.11 -2.32 6.18
CA ASP A 34 8.20 -2.06 5.22
C ASP A 34 9.41 -2.94 5.58
N LEU A 35 9.93 -3.66 4.60
CA LEU A 35 11.04 -4.59 4.77
C LEU A 35 12.35 -4.01 4.23
N GLN A 36 12.35 -3.54 2.99
CA GLN A 36 13.52 -2.95 2.35
C GLN A 36 13.14 -2.08 1.14
N ARG A 37 14.04 -1.14 0.82
CA ARG A 37 13.93 -0.26 -0.34
C ARG A 37 15.32 0.02 -0.90
N HIS A 38 15.49 -0.13 -2.22
CA HIS A 38 16.75 0.12 -2.90
C HIS A 38 16.52 0.75 -4.27
N ASP A 39 17.42 1.63 -4.66
CA ASP A 39 17.51 2.08 -6.04
C ASP A 39 17.95 0.92 -6.93
N LEU A 40 17.37 0.81 -8.11
CA LEU A 40 17.80 -0.16 -9.11
C LEU A 40 18.92 0.42 -9.98
N SER A 41 19.65 -0.45 -10.66
CA SER A 41 20.65 -0.04 -11.65
C SER A 41 20.03 0.66 -12.88
N ILE A 42 18.72 0.50 -13.07
CA ILE A 42 17.94 1.22 -14.08
C ILE A 42 17.61 2.61 -13.53
N PRO A 43 18.02 3.70 -14.20
CA PRO A 43 17.73 5.06 -13.71
C PRO A 43 16.25 5.32 -13.52
N GLY A 44 15.91 6.01 -12.42
CA GLY A 44 14.54 6.41 -12.10
C GLY A 44 13.64 5.28 -11.56
N ARG A 45 14.18 4.12 -11.27
CA ARG A 45 13.46 2.97 -10.70
C ARG A 45 14.00 2.55 -9.34
N GLU A 46 13.12 2.10 -8.50
CA GLU A 46 13.42 1.53 -7.18
C GLU A 46 12.64 0.25 -6.94
N VAL A 47 13.19 -0.63 -6.12
CA VAL A 47 12.46 -1.78 -5.57
C VAL A 47 12.09 -1.52 -4.13
N VAL A 48 10.85 -1.86 -3.78
CA VAL A 48 10.31 -1.78 -2.42
C VAL A 48 9.69 -3.11 -2.08
N GLN A 49 10.02 -3.67 -0.92
CA GLN A 49 9.35 -4.85 -0.40
C GLN A 49 8.58 -4.53 0.86
N VAL A 50 7.34 -4.98 0.90
CA VAL A 50 6.41 -4.80 2.00
C VAL A 50 5.75 -6.13 2.33
N ARG A 51 5.69 -6.47 3.61
CA ARG A 51 4.77 -7.51 4.09
C ARG A 51 3.43 -6.87 4.37
N VAL A 52 2.36 -7.44 3.84
CA VAL A 52 0.99 -7.01 4.09
C VAL A 52 0.23 -8.14 4.77
N ASP A 53 -0.21 -7.90 6.00
CA ASP A 53 -1.00 -8.82 6.79
C ASP A 53 -2.48 -8.42 6.74
N PHE A 54 -3.37 -9.40 6.53
CA PHE A 54 -4.80 -9.23 6.43
C PHE A 54 -5.49 -10.04 7.51
N ALA A 55 -6.22 -9.38 8.40
CA ALA A 55 -7.13 -10.04 9.32
C ALA A 55 -8.26 -10.76 8.53
N PRO A 56 -8.97 -11.74 9.13
CA PRO A 56 -10.09 -12.39 8.46
C PRO A 56 -11.11 -11.37 7.91
N GLY A 57 -11.45 -11.50 6.62
CA GLY A 57 -12.38 -10.62 5.93
C GLY A 57 -11.85 -9.22 5.56
N ALA A 58 -10.63 -8.88 5.97
CA ALA A 58 -10.02 -7.59 5.60
C ALA A 58 -9.81 -7.50 4.09
N ALA A 59 -10.07 -6.32 3.53
CA ALA A 59 -9.94 -6.05 2.10
C ALA A 59 -9.17 -4.76 1.86
N PHE A 60 -8.22 -4.81 0.94
CA PHE A 60 -7.56 -3.64 0.41
C PHE A 60 -8.31 -3.18 -0.85
N PRO A 61 -8.78 -1.92 -0.91
CA PRO A 61 -9.63 -1.45 -1.99
C PRO A 61 -8.90 -1.35 -3.32
N LYS A 62 -9.66 -1.06 -4.38
CA LYS A 62 -9.11 -0.84 -5.72
C LYS A 62 -8.07 0.27 -5.71
N HIS A 63 -6.92 -0.04 -6.24
CA HIS A 63 -5.76 0.85 -6.31
C HIS A 63 -4.86 0.47 -7.47
N ARG A 64 -3.84 1.29 -7.72
CA ARG A 64 -2.77 1.02 -8.68
C ARG A 64 -1.44 1.57 -8.19
N HIS A 65 -0.36 1.11 -8.79
CA HIS A 65 1.00 1.55 -8.53
C HIS A 65 1.67 2.11 -9.79
N PRO A 66 2.62 3.06 -9.65
CA PRO A 66 3.42 3.56 -10.79
C PRO A 66 4.56 2.58 -11.10
N GLY A 67 4.26 1.32 -11.27
CA GLY A 67 5.20 0.24 -11.52
C GLY A 67 4.55 -1.12 -11.34
N GLU A 68 5.35 -2.15 -11.54
CA GLU A 68 4.93 -3.55 -11.41
C GLU A 68 4.86 -3.96 -9.94
N GLU A 69 3.96 -4.88 -9.63
CA GLU A 69 3.89 -5.56 -8.36
C GLU A 69 4.03 -7.07 -8.54
N ILE A 70 4.92 -7.66 -7.77
CA ILE A 70 5.11 -9.11 -7.70
C ILE A 70 4.68 -9.56 -6.31
N ILE A 71 3.66 -10.39 -6.27
CA ILE A 71 3.07 -10.90 -5.03
C ILE A 71 3.50 -12.33 -4.81
N ASN A 72 3.89 -12.64 -3.58
CA ASN A 72 4.05 -13.99 -3.08
C ASN A 72 3.16 -14.13 -1.84
N VAL A 73 2.16 -15.01 -1.90
CA VAL A 73 1.31 -15.28 -0.73
C VAL A 73 2.09 -16.09 0.28
N LEU A 74 2.21 -15.58 1.50
CA LEU A 74 2.97 -16.18 2.58
C LEU A 74 2.11 -17.04 3.50
N GLU A 75 0.84 -16.66 3.68
CA GLU A 75 -0.07 -17.26 4.66
C GLU A 75 -1.52 -17.09 4.21
N GLY A 76 -2.34 -18.08 4.50
CA GLY A 76 -3.79 -18.02 4.30
C GLY A 76 -4.24 -18.05 2.85
N SER A 77 -5.37 -17.40 2.56
CA SER A 77 -6.00 -17.34 1.24
C SER A 77 -6.42 -15.91 0.90
N LEU A 78 -5.89 -15.39 -0.17
CA LEU A 78 -6.19 -14.05 -0.68
C LEU A 78 -6.86 -14.13 -2.04
N GLU A 79 -8.00 -13.46 -2.19
CA GLU A 79 -8.64 -13.25 -3.48
C GLU A 79 -8.14 -11.93 -4.07
N TYR A 80 -7.72 -11.98 -5.32
CA TYR A 80 -7.30 -10.81 -6.09
C TYR A 80 -8.27 -10.52 -7.22
N GLU A 81 -8.73 -9.28 -7.29
CA GLU A 81 -9.40 -8.73 -8.46
C GLU A 81 -8.37 -7.92 -9.24
N VAL A 82 -8.08 -8.32 -10.47
CA VAL A 82 -7.18 -7.59 -11.38
C VAL A 82 -7.98 -7.18 -12.60
N GLU A 83 -7.96 -5.89 -12.93
CA GLU A 83 -8.70 -5.34 -14.06
C GLU A 83 -8.42 -6.11 -15.35
N GLY A 84 -9.46 -6.48 -16.05
CA GLY A 84 -9.39 -7.25 -17.30
C GLY A 84 -9.21 -8.76 -17.11
N LYS A 85 -9.22 -9.27 -15.87
CA LYS A 85 -9.10 -10.71 -15.56
C LYS A 85 -10.20 -11.16 -14.60
N PRO A 86 -10.59 -12.45 -14.64
CA PRO A 86 -11.46 -13.02 -13.61
C PRO A 86 -10.76 -12.96 -12.24
N PRO A 87 -11.52 -12.83 -11.13
CA PRO A 87 -10.97 -12.96 -9.78
C PRO A 87 -10.24 -14.29 -9.60
N VAL A 88 -9.14 -14.28 -8.84
CA VAL A 88 -8.35 -15.47 -8.54
C VAL A 88 -8.10 -15.54 -7.04
N THR A 89 -8.25 -16.74 -6.46
CA THR A 89 -7.88 -17.00 -5.07
C THR A 89 -6.55 -17.73 -5.01
N LEU A 90 -5.60 -17.14 -4.31
CA LEU A 90 -4.25 -17.66 -4.14
C LEU A 90 -4.03 -18.08 -2.68
N LYS A 91 -3.21 -19.09 -2.49
CA LYS A 91 -2.83 -19.65 -1.19
C LYS A 91 -1.34 -19.50 -0.94
N ALA A 92 -0.91 -19.75 0.29
CA ALA A 92 0.50 -19.73 0.66
C ALA A 92 1.37 -20.50 -0.35
N GLY A 93 2.41 -19.84 -0.88
CA GLY A 93 3.30 -20.33 -1.91
C GLY A 93 2.94 -19.94 -3.34
N ASP A 94 1.71 -19.48 -3.59
CA ASP A 94 1.30 -18.97 -4.89
C ASP A 94 1.87 -17.58 -5.16
N VAL A 95 2.02 -17.25 -6.44
CA VAL A 95 2.57 -15.96 -6.89
C VAL A 95 1.63 -15.30 -7.89
N LEU A 96 1.68 -13.96 -7.97
CA LEU A 96 0.92 -13.16 -8.92
C LEU A 96 1.78 -12.00 -9.42
N PHE A 97 1.70 -11.73 -10.72
CA PHE A 97 2.30 -10.56 -11.34
C PHE A 97 1.21 -9.57 -11.74
N ILE A 98 1.34 -8.33 -11.30
CA ILE A 98 0.45 -7.23 -11.67
C ILE A 98 1.25 -6.22 -12.49
N PRO A 99 0.88 -5.99 -13.77
CA PRO A 99 1.53 -5.02 -14.62
C PRO A 99 1.43 -3.59 -14.08
N ALA A 100 2.38 -2.74 -14.44
CA ALA A 100 2.40 -1.33 -14.04
C ALA A 100 1.06 -0.64 -14.36
N GLY A 101 0.56 0.14 -13.39
CA GLY A 101 -0.66 0.94 -13.53
C GLY A 101 -1.96 0.15 -13.57
N THR A 102 -1.93 -1.17 -13.43
CA THR A 102 -3.13 -2.01 -13.46
C THR A 102 -3.92 -1.89 -12.16
N ILE A 103 -5.21 -1.58 -12.28
CA ILE A 103 -6.12 -1.49 -11.13
C ILE A 103 -6.37 -2.88 -10.57
N HIS A 104 -6.21 -3.02 -9.26
CA HIS A 104 -6.43 -4.29 -8.56
C HIS A 104 -6.86 -4.08 -7.12
N ALA A 105 -7.37 -5.15 -6.50
CA ALA A 105 -7.80 -5.21 -5.11
C ALA A 105 -7.46 -6.58 -4.53
N ALA A 106 -7.33 -6.68 -3.22
CA ALA A 106 -7.08 -7.94 -2.51
C ALA A 106 -7.99 -8.09 -1.31
N LYS A 107 -8.42 -9.32 -1.00
CA LYS A 107 -9.27 -9.63 0.13
C LYS A 107 -8.88 -10.95 0.77
N ASN A 108 -8.82 -10.99 2.10
CA ASN A 108 -8.71 -12.25 2.83
C ASN A 108 -10.05 -12.99 2.80
N VAL A 109 -10.08 -14.13 2.12
CA VAL A 109 -11.27 -14.99 1.98
C VAL A 109 -11.16 -16.28 2.81
N GLY A 110 -10.06 -16.44 3.55
CA GLY A 110 -9.88 -17.55 4.49
C GLY A 110 -10.51 -17.29 5.85
N SER A 111 -10.48 -18.29 6.71
CA SER A 111 -11.00 -18.20 8.09
C SER A 111 -9.98 -17.65 9.10
N GLY A 112 -8.69 -17.68 8.76
CA GLY A 112 -7.59 -17.17 9.57
C GLY A 112 -6.97 -15.92 8.97
N ASN A 113 -5.83 -15.51 9.51
CA ASN A 113 -5.02 -14.45 8.94
C ASN A 113 -4.47 -14.86 7.57
N ALA A 114 -4.23 -13.88 6.72
CA ALA A 114 -3.51 -14.04 5.47
C ALA A 114 -2.39 -13.02 5.38
N ALA A 115 -1.36 -13.32 4.62
CA ALA A 115 -0.26 -12.42 4.40
C ALA A 115 0.34 -12.59 3.01
N GLU A 116 0.84 -11.50 2.46
CA GLU A 116 1.61 -11.47 1.22
C GLU A 116 2.95 -10.76 1.42
N LEU A 117 3.93 -11.16 0.63
CA LEU A 117 5.11 -10.37 0.34
C LEU A 117 4.85 -9.65 -0.98
N ALA A 118 4.70 -8.35 -0.93
CA ALA A 118 4.58 -7.49 -2.10
C ALA A 118 5.94 -6.91 -2.46
N THR A 119 6.39 -7.15 -3.69
CA THR A 119 7.61 -6.56 -4.26
C THR A 119 7.20 -5.62 -5.36
N TYR A 120 7.44 -4.33 -5.16
CA TYR A 120 7.14 -3.28 -6.12
C TYR A 120 8.39 -2.84 -6.86
N VAL A 121 8.29 -2.67 -8.18
CA VAL A 121 9.30 -1.99 -9.01
C VAL A 121 8.70 -0.67 -9.44
N LEU A 122 9.02 0.40 -8.72
CA LEU A 122 8.33 1.68 -8.82
C LEU A 122 9.14 2.72 -9.60
N GLU A 123 8.42 3.62 -10.24
CA GLU A 123 8.98 4.86 -10.76
C GLU A 123 9.21 5.85 -9.60
N LYS A 124 10.45 6.31 -9.43
CA LYS A 124 10.82 7.27 -8.38
C LYS A 124 10.13 8.61 -8.61
N GLY A 125 9.78 9.28 -7.51
CA GLY A 125 9.18 10.61 -7.55
C GLY A 125 7.66 10.64 -7.78
N LYS A 126 7.03 9.48 -8.00
CA LYS A 126 5.57 9.35 -8.07
C LYS A 126 5.01 8.80 -6.77
N PRO A 127 3.75 9.14 -6.41
CA PRO A 127 3.07 8.49 -5.30
C PRO A 127 3.07 6.97 -5.50
N PRO A 128 3.52 6.18 -4.50
CA PRO A 128 3.69 4.73 -4.65
C PRO A 128 2.37 3.96 -4.77
N LEU A 129 1.28 4.60 -4.41
CA LEU A 129 -0.07 4.01 -4.42
C LEU A 129 -1.10 5.10 -4.72
N GLU A 130 -2.05 4.79 -5.60
CA GLU A 130 -3.21 5.61 -5.90
C GLU A 130 -4.48 4.81 -5.70
N LEU A 131 -5.34 5.27 -4.77
CA LEU A 131 -6.67 4.69 -4.56
C LEU A 131 -7.61 5.11 -5.69
N ILE A 132 -8.41 4.16 -6.19
CA ILE A 132 -9.42 4.40 -7.22
C ILE A 132 -10.77 4.63 -6.52
N LYS A 133 -11.41 5.75 -6.86
CA LYS A 133 -12.72 6.14 -6.33
C LYS A 133 -13.85 5.56 -7.19
#